data_30ed966734ce01a884e53402307e8e10
#
_entry.id   30ed966734ce01a884e53402307e8e10
#
_cell.length_a   1.000
_cell.length_b   1.000
_cell.length_c   1.000
_cell.angle_alpha   90.00
_cell.angle_beta   90.00
_cell.angle_gamma   90.00
#
_symmetry.space_group_name_H-M   'P 1'
#
loop_
_entity.id
_entity.type
_entity.pdbx_description
1 polymer ?
#
loop_
_entity_poly.entity_id
_entity_poly.type
_entity_poly.pdbx_seq_one_letter_code
_entity_poly.pdbx_strand_id
1 'polypeptide(L)'
;PSEIENRYKNQSNVVAENITYSPSVEISNCRFNAIPTRGILVTARGKIRIHDNEFTNVAMANVFISNDANDWYESGPVRDVEIYNNKFIVTENNLPKSIDCSAILVQPITFGGKVTAPVHKNIYVHSNYFDVRRDRVITAHGVENLRTEDNEYKNISTVKID
;
A
#
# COMPACT_ATOMS: atom_id res chain seq x y z
N PRO A 1 21.39 -19.33 -14.71
CA PRO A 1 21.90 -17.98 -15.08
C PRO A 1 21.89 -17.76 -16.58
N SER A 2 22.43 -18.69 -17.38
CA SER A 2 22.54 -18.54 -18.85
C SER A 2 21.21 -18.40 -19.58
N GLU A 3 20.15 -19.05 -19.10
CA GLU A 3 18.82 -19.01 -19.72
C GLU A 3 18.11 -17.67 -19.46
N ILE A 4 18.26 -17.13 -18.29
CA ILE A 4 17.77 -15.78 -17.92
C ILE A 4 18.55 -14.71 -18.67
N GLU A 5 19.88 -14.82 -18.75
CA GLU A 5 20.72 -13.88 -19.48
C GLU A 5 20.35 -13.82 -20.97
N ASN A 6 20.17 -14.96 -21.60
CA ASN A 6 19.81 -15.01 -23.04
C ASN A 6 18.42 -14.45 -23.33
N ARG A 7 17.44 -14.65 -22.45
CA ARG A 7 16.08 -14.17 -22.61
C ARG A 7 15.96 -12.65 -22.46
N TYR A 8 16.78 -12.03 -21.61
CA TYR A 8 16.66 -10.62 -21.23
C TYR A 8 17.87 -9.76 -21.60
N LYS A 9 18.84 -10.31 -22.30
CA LYS A 9 20.14 -9.70 -22.62
C LYS A 9 20.08 -8.30 -23.25
N ASN A 10 18.96 -7.96 -23.89
CA ASN A 10 18.76 -6.66 -24.56
C ASN A 10 17.62 -5.84 -23.94
N GLN A 11 17.19 -6.17 -22.73
CA GLN A 11 16.13 -5.42 -22.03
C GLN A 11 16.73 -4.64 -20.87
N SER A 12 16.73 -3.32 -20.98
CA SER A 12 17.27 -2.42 -19.95
C SER A 12 16.38 -2.22 -18.73
N ASN A 13 15.13 -2.75 -18.78
CA ASN A 13 14.10 -2.56 -17.78
C ASN A 13 13.73 -3.85 -17.02
N VAL A 14 14.66 -4.80 -16.95
CA VAL A 14 14.49 -6.03 -16.20
C VAL A 14 15.30 -5.97 -14.92
N VAL A 15 14.66 -6.27 -13.80
CA VAL A 15 15.29 -6.39 -12.48
C VAL A 15 15.12 -7.80 -11.94
N ALA A 16 16.06 -8.25 -11.14
CA ALA A 16 16.00 -9.51 -10.41
C ALA A 16 15.85 -9.24 -8.91
N GLU A 17 14.90 -9.92 -8.30
CA GLU A 17 14.69 -9.88 -6.86
C GLU A 17 15.09 -11.21 -6.22
N ASN A 18 15.88 -11.16 -5.15
CA ASN A 18 16.16 -12.34 -4.34
C ASN A 18 15.00 -12.59 -3.37
N ILE A 19 14.24 -13.64 -3.62
CA ILE A 19 13.06 -14.01 -2.82
C ILE A 19 13.35 -15.17 -1.84
N THR A 20 14.61 -15.53 -1.63
CA THR A 20 14.99 -16.64 -0.73
C THR A 20 14.49 -16.40 0.70
N TYR A 21 14.53 -15.14 1.14
CA TYR A 21 14.06 -14.75 2.46
C TYR A 21 13.01 -13.65 2.30
N SER A 22 11.74 -14.04 2.36
CA SER A 22 10.61 -13.12 2.35
C SER A 22 9.95 -13.15 3.73
N PRO A 23 10.17 -12.14 4.57
CA PRO A 23 9.64 -12.14 5.93
C PRO A 23 8.12 -12.00 5.94
N SER A 24 7.48 -12.63 6.91
CA SER A 24 6.16 -12.23 7.36
C SER A 24 6.32 -11.13 8.41
N VAL A 25 5.43 -10.13 8.38
CA VAL A 25 5.50 -8.95 9.23
C VAL A 25 4.17 -8.73 9.91
N GLU A 26 4.20 -8.48 11.20
CA GLU A 26 3.05 -8.04 11.98
C GLU A 26 3.38 -6.71 12.65
N ILE A 27 2.51 -5.71 12.46
CA ILE A 27 2.62 -4.38 13.05
C ILE A 27 1.33 -4.13 13.81
N SER A 28 1.41 -4.10 15.12
CA SER A 28 0.24 -3.93 15.98
C SER A 28 0.50 -3.07 17.21
N ASN A 29 -0.57 -2.50 17.77
CA ASN A 29 -0.56 -1.69 18.98
C ASN A 29 0.41 -0.49 18.93
N CYS A 30 0.64 0.06 17.74
CA CYS A 30 1.53 1.18 17.49
C CYS A 30 0.73 2.49 17.30
N ARG A 31 1.39 3.63 17.56
CA ARG A 31 0.88 4.95 17.25
C ARG A 31 1.79 5.66 16.25
N PHE A 32 1.19 6.08 15.14
CA PHE A 32 1.83 6.85 14.08
C PHE A 32 1.23 8.26 14.10
N ASN A 33 1.96 9.24 14.60
CA ASN A 33 1.43 10.58 14.78
C ASN A 33 2.28 11.64 14.09
N ALA A 34 1.63 12.55 13.37
CA ALA A 34 2.24 13.70 12.70
C ALA A 34 3.44 13.36 11.82
N ILE A 35 3.32 12.28 11.05
CA ILE A 35 4.38 11.84 10.13
C ILE A 35 4.28 12.65 8.84
N PRO A 36 5.37 13.34 8.40
CA PRO A 36 5.33 14.22 7.24
C PRO A 36 5.30 13.48 5.88
N THR A 37 5.44 12.17 5.90
CA THR A 37 5.40 11.32 4.72
C THR A 37 4.40 10.18 4.90
N ARG A 38 4.72 8.97 4.48
CA ARG A 38 3.89 7.76 4.64
C ARG A 38 4.06 7.18 6.03
N GLY A 39 2.99 6.59 6.59
CA GLY A 39 3.05 5.91 7.88
C GLY A 39 3.80 4.58 7.78
N ILE A 40 3.30 3.68 6.96
CA ILE A 40 3.90 2.36 6.68
C ILE A 40 4.02 2.19 5.17
N LEU A 41 5.20 1.78 4.71
CA LEU A 41 5.43 1.33 3.35
C LEU A 41 5.52 -0.20 3.33
N VAL A 42 4.63 -0.83 2.55
CA VAL A 42 4.52 -2.28 2.45
C VAL A 42 5.06 -2.73 1.10
N THR A 43 6.20 -3.39 1.11
CA THR A 43 6.88 -3.89 -0.09
C THR A 43 7.24 -5.39 0.00
N ALA A 44 7.00 -6.05 1.13
CA ALA A 44 7.39 -7.43 1.34
C ALA A 44 6.40 -8.45 0.74
N ARG A 45 6.91 -9.58 0.28
CA ARG A 45 6.12 -10.67 -0.32
C ARG A 45 5.49 -11.62 0.68
N GLY A 46 5.98 -11.66 1.91
CA GLY A 46 5.45 -12.51 2.97
C GLY A 46 4.06 -12.08 3.43
N LYS A 47 3.57 -12.77 4.43
CA LYS A 47 2.30 -12.43 5.06
C LYS A 47 2.43 -11.16 5.88
N ILE A 48 1.60 -10.15 5.60
CA ILE A 48 1.61 -8.86 6.29
C ILE A 48 0.32 -8.69 7.07
N ARG A 49 0.45 -8.36 8.36
CA ARG A 49 -0.66 -8.03 9.26
C ARG A 49 -0.42 -6.67 9.89
N ILE A 50 -1.38 -5.75 9.69
CA ILE A 50 -1.35 -4.37 10.25
C ILE A 50 -2.65 -4.20 11.01
N HIS A 51 -2.60 -4.22 12.33
CA HIS A 51 -3.81 -4.20 13.12
C HIS A 51 -3.66 -3.53 14.50
N ASP A 52 -4.79 -3.10 15.04
CA ASP A 52 -4.85 -2.45 16.36
C ASP A 52 -3.92 -1.24 16.50
N ASN A 53 -3.66 -0.53 15.39
CA ASN A 53 -2.83 0.67 15.36
C ASN A 53 -3.67 1.94 15.29
N GLU A 54 -3.06 3.05 15.69
CA GLU A 54 -3.63 4.40 15.55
C GLU A 54 -2.73 5.26 14.66
N PHE A 55 -3.30 5.79 13.59
CA PHE A 55 -2.66 6.73 12.67
C PHE A 55 -3.33 8.09 12.81
N THR A 56 -2.58 9.10 13.23
CA THR A 56 -3.10 10.45 13.43
C THR A 56 -2.27 11.46 12.66
N ASN A 57 -2.93 12.24 11.77
CA ASN A 57 -2.30 13.33 11.02
C ASN A 57 -1.03 12.90 10.24
N VAL A 58 -1.07 11.73 9.61
CA VAL A 58 -0.03 11.32 8.66
C VAL A 58 -0.25 12.07 7.34
N ALA A 59 0.75 12.79 6.86
CA ALA A 59 0.59 13.73 5.75
C ALA A 59 0.29 13.06 4.40
N MET A 60 0.88 11.91 4.13
CA MET A 60 0.64 11.09 2.93
C MET A 60 -0.22 9.86 3.26
N ALA A 61 -0.08 8.76 2.56
CA ALA A 61 -0.80 7.53 2.87
C ALA A 61 -0.39 6.99 4.24
N ASN A 62 -1.39 6.60 5.04
CA ASN A 62 -1.12 5.96 6.32
C ASN A 62 -0.51 4.58 6.12
N VAL A 63 -1.06 3.81 5.15
CA VAL A 63 -0.48 2.56 4.67
C VAL A 63 -0.34 2.66 3.15
N PHE A 64 0.87 2.55 2.65
CA PHE A 64 1.19 2.53 1.23
C PHE A 64 1.69 1.16 0.83
N ILE A 65 0.96 0.48 -0.03
CA ILE A 65 1.32 -0.83 -0.60
C ILE A 65 1.84 -0.59 -2.02
N SER A 66 3.10 -0.88 -2.24
CA SER A 66 3.78 -0.56 -3.49
C SER A 66 4.91 -1.53 -3.80
N ASN A 67 5.51 -1.32 -4.93
CA ASN A 67 6.81 -1.81 -5.38
C ASN A 67 7.47 -0.70 -6.18
N ASP A 68 8.77 -0.61 -6.17
CA ASP A 68 9.49 0.37 -6.98
C ASP A 68 10.85 -0.18 -7.40
N ALA A 69 10.92 -0.64 -8.63
CA ALA A 69 12.16 -1.09 -9.25
C ALA A 69 12.84 0.02 -10.07
N ASN A 70 12.23 1.20 -10.22
CA ASN A 70 12.76 2.29 -11.02
C ASN A 70 13.79 3.12 -10.25
N ASP A 71 13.40 3.59 -9.06
CA ASP A 71 14.18 4.57 -8.30
C ASP A 71 14.74 4.00 -7.00
N TRP A 72 13.96 3.21 -6.27
CA TRP A 72 14.31 2.76 -4.92
C TRP A 72 14.71 1.29 -4.84
N TYR A 73 14.54 0.52 -5.90
CA TYR A 73 14.81 -0.92 -5.96
C TYR A 73 14.13 -1.71 -4.84
N GLU A 74 12.92 -1.30 -4.51
CA GLU A 74 12.08 -1.96 -3.53
C GLU A 74 11.57 -3.30 -4.06
N SER A 75 11.18 -4.18 -3.14
CA SER A 75 10.70 -5.52 -3.44
C SER A 75 9.56 -5.52 -4.47
N GLY A 76 9.37 -6.64 -5.09
CA GLY A 76 8.31 -6.87 -6.08
C GLY A 76 6.90 -6.96 -5.47
N PRO A 77 5.99 -7.71 -6.12
CA PRO A 77 4.58 -7.66 -5.77
C PRO A 77 4.29 -8.20 -4.36
N VAL A 78 3.46 -7.48 -3.64
CA VAL A 78 2.87 -7.93 -2.36
C VAL A 78 1.79 -8.98 -2.62
N ARG A 79 1.65 -9.99 -1.73
CA ARG A 79 0.83 -11.18 -2.00
C ARG A 79 -0.24 -11.52 -0.97
N ASP A 80 -0.10 -11.09 0.27
CA ASP A 80 -1.01 -11.41 1.36
C ASP A 80 -0.95 -10.32 2.42
N VAL A 81 -1.90 -9.39 2.38
CA VAL A 81 -1.99 -8.27 3.30
C VAL A 81 -3.36 -8.23 3.97
N GLU A 82 -3.38 -8.08 5.27
CA GLU A 82 -4.57 -7.85 6.04
C GLU A 82 -4.38 -6.61 6.93
N ILE A 83 -5.33 -5.68 6.83
CA ILE A 83 -5.33 -4.40 7.55
C ILE A 83 -6.65 -4.32 8.31
N TYR A 84 -6.61 -4.44 9.64
CA TYR A 84 -7.84 -4.54 10.42
C TYR A 84 -7.72 -3.90 11.81
N ASN A 85 -8.86 -3.53 12.38
CA ASN A 85 -8.96 -2.91 13.70
C ASN A 85 -8.08 -1.66 13.89
N ASN A 86 -7.70 -0.98 12.82
CA ASN A 86 -6.92 0.25 12.95
C ASN A 86 -7.83 1.48 13.01
N LYS A 87 -7.30 2.56 13.58
CA LYS A 87 -7.91 3.89 13.55
C LYS A 87 -7.09 4.82 12.68
N PHE A 88 -7.73 5.39 11.67
CA PHE A 88 -7.15 6.39 10.78
C PHE A 88 -7.83 7.73 11.00
N ILE A 89 -7.11 8.71 11.54
CA ILE A 89 -7.68 9.98 12.00
C ILE A 89 -6.91 11.15 11.38
N VAL A 90 -7.65 12.10 10.79
CA VAL A 90 -7.11 13.36 10.30
C VAL A 90 -7.91 14.50 10.94
N THR A 91 -7.29 15.20 11.88
CA THR A 91 -7.90 16.35 12.56
C THR A 91 -7.48 17.67 11.93
N GLU A 92 -6.34 17.72 11.25
CA GLU A 92 -5.80 18.93 10.62
C GLU A 92 -6.43 19.18 9.24
N ASN A 93 -6.74 20.46 8.96
CA ASN A 93 -7.37 20.85 7.69
C ASN A 93 -6.36 21.20 6.60
N ASN A 94 -5.09 21.32 6.92
CA ASN A 94 -4.00 21.80 6.06
C ASN A 94 -3.11 20.68 5.48
N LEU A 95 -3.47 19.43 5.68
CA LEU A 95 -2.74 18.32 5.06
C LEU A 95 -2.90 18.33 3.53
N PRO A 96 -1.88 17.88 2.78
CA PRO A 96 -1.96 17.78 1.33
C PRO A 96 -3.17 16.96 0.85
N LYS A 97 -3.74 17.32 -0.29
CA LYS A 97 -4.92 16.67 -0.90
C LYS A 97 -4.57 15.96 -2.21
N SER A 98 -3.42 15.36 -2.31
CA SER A 98 -3.06 14.54 -3.49
C SER A 98 -3.61 13.11 -3.38
N ILE A 99 -3.51 12.35 -4.46
CA ILE A 99 -3.88 10.91 -4.45
C ILE A 99 -3.05 10.14 -3.41
N ASP A 100 -1.81 10.55 -3.20
CA ASP A 100 -0.90 9.95 -2.22
C ASP A 100 -1.35 10.15 -0.76
N CYS A 101 -2.43 10.89 -0.55
CA CYS A 101 -3.01 11.16 0.76
C CYS A 101 -4.21 10.25 1.11
N SER A 102 -4.52 9.21 0.33
CA SER A 102 -5.48 8.19 0.76
C SER A 102 -5.01 7.53 2.05
N ALA A 103 -5.93 7.16 2.94
CA ALA A 103 -5.55 6.48 4.18
C ALA A 103 -4.84 5.17 3.85
N ILE A 104 -5.39 4.40 2.92
CA ILE A 104 -4.74 3.22 2.36
C ILE A 104 -4.59 3.44 0.86
N LEU A 105 -3.36 3.39 0.37
CA LEU A 105 -3.02 3.50 -1.04
C LEU A 105 -2.35 2.22 -1.51
N VAL A 106 -2.89 1.63 -2.56
CA VAL A 106 -2.25 0.52 -3.29
C VAL A 106 -1.92 1.02 -4.69
N GLN A 107 -0.65 1.16 -4.98
CA GLN A 107 -0.19 1.71 -6.25
C GLN A 107 1.14 1.11 -6.67
N PRO A 108 1.13 0.19 -7.65
CA PRO A 108 2.37 -0.29 -8.23
C PRO A 108 3.09 0.83 -8.96
N ILE A 109 4.38 0.95 -8.77
CA ILE A 109 5.25 1.81 -9.57
C ILE A 109 5.71 1.02 -10.78
N THR A 110 5.32 1.48 -11.96
CA THR A 110 5.62 0.81 -13.23
C THR A 110 6.31 1.76 -14.19
N PHE A 111 7.19 1.23 -15.01
CA PHE A 111 7.80 2.00 -16.08
C PHE A 111 6.72 2.47 -17.08
N GLY A 112 6.65 3.76 -17.37
CA GLY A 112 5.61 4.35 -18.22
C GLY A 112 4.26 4.61 -17.52
N GLY A 113 4.12 4.37 -16.23
CA GLY A 113 2.98 4.79 -15.40
C GLY A 113 1.66 4.04 -15.63
N LYS A 114 1.61 3.08 -16.56
CA LYS A 114 0.38 2.32 -16.85
C LYS A 114 0.46 0.88 -16.34
N VAL A 115 -0.45 0.54 -15.45
CA VAL A 115 -0.64 -0.85 -15.00
C VAL A 115 -1.54 -1.57 -15.99
N THR A 116 -1.02 -2.60 -16.65
CA THR A 116 -1.75 -3.40 -17.66
C THR A 116 -2.26 -4.73 -17.12
N ALA A 117 -1.77 -5.15 -15.97
CA ALA A 117 -2.19 -6.38 -15.28
C ALA A 117 -2.03 -6.20 -13.77
N PRO A 118 -2.79 -6.93 -12.93
CA PRO A 118 -2.63 -6.87 -11.48
C PRO A 118 -1.20 -7.22 -11.05
N VAL A 119 -0.60 -6.34 -10.24
CA VAL A 119 0.73 -6.52 -9.66
C VAL A 119 0.62 -7.10 -8.26
N HIS A 120 -0.22 -6.50 -7.40
CA HIS A 120 -0.46 -6.94 -6.04
C HIS A 120 -1.64 -7.90 -5.96
N LYS A 121 -1.70 -8.74 -4.92
CA LYS A 121 -2.78 -9.73 -4.74
C LYS A 121 -3.19 -9.88 -3.28
N ASN A 122 -4.44 -10.27 -3.09
CA ASN A 122 -5.01 -10.69 -1.81
C ASN A 122 -4.79 -9.64 -0.72
N ILE A 123 -5.44 -8.50 -0.87
CA ILE A 123 -5.44 -7.42 0.10
C ILE A 123 -6.82 -7.39 0.77
N TYR A 124 -6.86 -7.53 2.08
CA TYR A 124 -8.08 -7.52 2.86
C TYR A 124 -8.03 -6.38 3.88
N VAL A 125 -9.02 -5.48 3.80
CA VAL A 125 -9.13 -4.29 4.66
C VAL A 125 -10.48 -4.36 5.37
N HIS A 126 -10.48 -4.61 6.68
CA HIS A 126 -11.74 -4.78 7.41
C HIS A 126 -11.69 -4.26 8.84
N SER A 127 -12.85 -4.00 9.39
CA SER A 127 -13.05 -3.61 10.79
C SER A 127 -12.21 -2.39 11.22
N ASN A 128 -11.86 -1.51 10.27
CA ASN A 128 -11.13 -0.29 10.56
C ASN A 128 -12.09 0.87 10.77
N TYR A 129 -11.63 1.87 11.52
CA TYR A 129 -12.31 3.15 11.69
C TYR A 129 -11.57 4.25 10.92
N PHE A 130 -12.30 4.97 10.06
CA PHE A 130 -11.78 6.08 9.26
C PHE A 130 -12.50 7.39 9.59
N ASP A 131 -11.79 8.34 10.21
CA ASP A 131 -12.18 9.74 10.36
C ASP A 131 -11.14 10.61 9.63
N VAL A 132 -11.06 10.43 8.34
CA VAL A 132 -10.06 11.10 7.47
C VAL A 132 -10.80 12.12 6.61
N ARG A 133 -10.56 13.40 6.79
CA ARG A 133 -11.15 14.51 6.03
C ARG A 133 -10.55 14.58 4.61
N ARG A 134 -10.66 13.48 3.87
CA ARG A 134 -10.06 13.32 2.53
C ARG A 134 -11.12 12.80 1.58
N ASP A 135 -11.00 13.16 0.31
CA ASP A 135 -11.95 12.73 -0.71
C ASP A 135 -11.87 11.22 -0.99
N ARG A 136 -10.78 10.59 -0.62
CA ARG A 136 -10.52 9.17 -0.85
C ARG A 136 -9.96 8.52 0.42
N VAL A 137 -10.57 7.42 0.83
CA VAL A 137 -10.13 6.64 1.99
C VAL A 137 -9.21 5.51 1.56
N ILE A 138 -9.67 4.70 0.62
CA ILE A 138 -8.92 3.59 0.04
C ILE A 138 -8.83 3.86 -1.47
N THR A 139 -7.62 3.91 -1.99
CA THR A 139 -7.36 3.95 -3.43
C THR A 139 -6.51 2.75 -3.79
N ALA A 140 -6.93 2.00 -4.79
CA ALA A 140 -6.21 0.81 -5.20
C ALA A 140 -6.16 0.68 -6.72
N HIS A 141 -4.96 0.46 -7.24
CA HIS A 141 -4.68 0.21 -8.63
C HIS A 141 -3.88 -1.08 -8.78
N GLY A 142 -4.12 -1.84 -9.83
CA GLY A 142 -3.34 -3.02 -10.16
C GLY A 142 -3.37 -4.11 -9.09
N VAL A 143 -4.54 -4.38 -8.53
CA VAL A 143 -4.77 -5.37 -7.48
C VAL A 143 -5.69 -6.47 -7.97
N GLU A 144 -5.33 -7.71 -7.69
CA GLU A 144 -6.19 -8.87 -7.79
C GLU A 144 -6.66 -9.29 -6.39
N ASN A 145 -7.96 -9.48 -6.19
CA ASN A 145 -8.60 -9.83 -4.92
C ASN A 145 -8.39 -8.76 -3.82
N LEU A 146 -8.89 -7.56 -4.06
CA LEU A 146 -9.11 -6.59 -2.99
C LEU A 146 -10.48 -6.84 -2.35
N ARG A 147 -10.51 -6.96 -1.03
CA ARG A 147 -11.74 -7.06 -0.23
C ARG A 147 -11.77 -5.97 0.82
N THR A 148 -12.94 -5.34 0.98
CA THR A 148 -13.17 -4.31 1.99
C THR A 148 -14.49 -4.61 2.68
N GLU A 149 -14.47 -4.91 3.98
CA GLU A 149 -15.65 -5.33 4.75
C GLU A 149 -15.64 -4.68 6.14
N ASP A 150 -16.81 -4.44 6.69
CA ASP A 150 -17.01 -4.05 8.08
C ASP A 150 -16.19 -2.82 8.55
N ASN A 151 -15.84 -1.92 7.63
CA ASN A 151 -15.14 -0.68 7.97
C ASN A 151 -16.15 0.42 8.31
N GLU A 152 -15.84 1.19 9.35
CA GLU A 152 -16.60 2.36 9.75
C GLU A 152 -16.00 3.64 9.13
N TYR A 153 -16.85 4.46 8.48
CA TYR A 153 -16.43 5.70 7.82
C TYR A 153 -17.18 6.89 8.42
N LYS A 154 -16.45 7.86 8.97
CA LYS A 154 -17.02 9.10 9.47
C LYS A 154 -16.79 10.23 8.45
N ASN A 155 -17.89 10.83 8.00
CA ASN A 155 -17.91 11.98 7.07
C ASN A 155 -17.33 11.71 5.68
N ILE A 156 -17.35 10.46 5.19
CA ILE A 156 -16.76 10.11 3.89
C ILE A 156 -17.60 9.09 3.15
N SER A 157 -17.63 9.24 1.84
CA SER A 157 -18.49 8.45 0.94
C SER A 157 -17.74 7.64 -0.12
N THR A 158 -16.40 7.70 -0.20
CA THR A 158 -15.74 7.17 -1.41
C THR A 158 -14.60 6.21 -1.10
N VAL A 159 -14.83 4.93 -1.38
CA VAL A 159 -13.80 3.93 -1.64
C VAL A 159 -13.62 3.87 -3.16
N LYS A 160 -12.46 4.23 -3.66
CA LYS A 160 -12.14 4.17 -5.09
C LYS A 160 -11.25 2.98 -5.38
N ILE A 161 -11.74 2.09 -6.23
CA ILE A 161 -11.04 0.91 -6.73
C ILE A 161 -11.00 1.05 -8.25
N ASP A 162 -9.81 1.18 -8.81
CA ASP A 162 -9.59 1.30 -10.26
C ASP A 162 -8.82 0.08 -10.77
#